data_fd352b144e49ee6bb1f7b83a0405fbf6
#
_entry.id   fd352b144e49ee6bb1f7b83a0405fbf6
#
_cell.length_a   1.000
_cell.length_b   1.000
_cell.length_c   1.000
_cell.angle_alpha   90.00
_cell.angle_beta   90.00
_cell.angle_gamma   90.00
#
_symmetry.space_group_name_H-M   'P 1'
#
loop_
_entity.id
_entity.type
_entity.pdbx_description
1 polymer ?
#
loop_
_entity_poly.entity_id
_entity_poly.type
_entity_poly.pdbx_seq_one_letter_code
_entity_poly.pdbx_strand_id
1 'polypeptide(L)'
;LCSTRYLMSEPGSEGYAASKGGIYSLTHALALSLAEWHITVNSISPGWIQTHDYEQLRAEDHSQHPSGRVGKPEDIARMCLFLCQDENDFINGENITIDGGMTKKMIYRE
;
A
#
# COMPACT_ATOMS: atom_id res chain seq x y z
N LEU A 1 -3.17 -2.16 7.48
CA LEU A 1 -2.62 -1.33 6.41
C LEU A 1 -1.15 -1.00 6.64
N CYS A 2 -0.34 -1.18 5.62
CA CYS A 2 1.06 -0.79 5.60
C CYS A 2 1.21 0.61 4.97
N SER A 3 2.26 0.82 4.19
CA SER A 3 2.51 2.04 3.43
C SER A 3 3.66 1.77 2.48
N THR A 4 3.70 2.45 1.34
CA THR A 4 4.88 2.41 0.47
C THR A 4 6.15 2.85 1.20
N ARG A 5 6.03 3.51 2.35
CA ARG A 5 7.17 3.92 3.16
C ARG A 5 7.84 2.80 3.92
N TYR A 6 7.36 1.57 3.81
CA TYR A 6 8.16 0.43 4.26
C TYR A 6 9.39 0.23 3.36
N LEU A 7 9.33 0.72 2.15
CA LEU A 7 10.36 0.54 1.12
C LEU A 7 11.04 1.85 0.72
N MET A 8 10.34 2.98 0.82
CA MET A 8 10.83 4.29 0.40
C MET A 8 10.77 5.26 1.56
N SER A 9 11.75 6.15 1.62
CA SER A 9 11.90 7.06 2.77
C SER A 9 12.28 8.45 2.34
N GLU A 10 12.05 9.37 3.25
CA GLU A 10 12.63 10.71 3.21
C GLU A 10 13.40 10.92 4.51
N PRO A 11 14.32 11.89 4.56
CA PRO A 11 15.10 12.14 5.78
C PRO A 11 14.20 12.37 6.99
N GLY A 12 14.56 11.78 8.13
CA GLY A 12 13.84 11.96 9.38
C GLY A 12 12.63 11.05 9.56
N SER A 13 12.50 9.99 8.73
CA SER A 13 11.34 9.10 8.78
C SER A 13 11.64 7.72 9.37
N GLU A 14 12.71 7.58 10.17
CA GLU A 14 13.15 6.28 10.68
C GLU A 14 12.06 5.56 11.47
N GLY A 15 11.39 6.27 12.40
CA GLY A 15 10.34 5.68 13.22
C GLY A 15 9.15 5.20 12.39
N TYR A 16 8.73 6.02 11.45
CA TYR A 16 7.62 5.65 10.56
C TYR A 16 8.00 4.46 9.68
N ALA A 17 9.20 4.50 9.09
CA ALA A 17 9.70 3.41 8.25
C ALA A 17 9.80 2.11 9.05
N ALA A 18 10.30 2.17 10.29
CA ALA A 18 10.41 0.98 11.14
C ALA A 18 9.03 0.39 11.44
N SER A 19 8.04 1.23 11.77
CA SER A 19 6.69 0.74 12.07
C SER A 19 6.03 0.10 10.86
N LYS A 20 6.16 0.70 9.69
CA LYS A 20 5.57 0.16 8.45
C LYS A 20 6.34 -1.05 7.92
N GLY A 21 7.67 -1.05 8.07
CA GLY A 21 8.50 -2.23 7.80
C GLY A 21 8.13 -3.39 8.70
N GLY A 22 7.82 -3.10 9.96
CA GLY A 22 7.32 -4.09 10.91
C GLY A 22 6.01 -4.72 10.45
N ILE A 23 5.07 -3.92 9.95
CA ILE A 23 3.80 -4.43 9.40
C ILE A 23 4.07 -5.33 8.19
N TYR A 24 4.98 -4.92 7.31
CA TYR A 24 5.34 -5.71 6.14
C TYR A 24 5.84 -7.11 6.54
N SER A 25 6.81 -7.17 7.46
CA SER A 25 7.37 -8.44 7.91
C SER A 25 6.38 -9.25 8.75
N LEU A 26 5.59 -8.57 9.59
CA LEU A 26 4.58 -9.23 10.42
C LEU A 26 3.50 -9.92 9.58
N THR A 27 3.21 -9.40 8.41
CA THR A 27 2.20 -9.96 7.52
C THR A 27 2.50 -11.43 7.20
N HIS A 28 3.70 -11.73 6.73
CA HIS A 28 4.01 -13.12 6.39
C HIS A 28 4.22 -13.98 7.64
N ALA A 29 4.73 -13.42 8.73
CA ALA A 29 4.89 -14.17 9.97
C ALA A 29 3.53 -14.60 10.52
N LEU A 30 2.55 -13.68 10.55
CA LEU A 30 1.19 -14.01 11.01
C LEU A 30 0.49 -14.97 10.05
N ALA A 31 0.73 -14.84 8.74
CA ALA A 31 0.14 -15.77 7.78
C ALA A 31 0.51 -17.23 8.10
N LEU A 32 1.76 -17.46 8.50
CA LEU A 32 2.21 -18.79 8.87
C LEU A 32 1.68 -19.22 10.25
N SER A 33 1.71 -18.32 11.22
CA SER A 33 1.24 -18.64 12.58
C SER A 33 -0.25 -18.94 12.63
N LEU A 34 -1.05 -18.32 11.77
CA LEU A 34 -2.50 -18.48 11.77
C LEU A 34 -3.01 -19.48 10.75
N ALA A 35 -2.11 -20.11 10.00
CA ALA A 35 -2.49 -21.03 8.93
C ALA A 35 -3.30 -22.23 9.45
N GLU A 36 -3.00 -22.73 10.65
CA GLU A 36 -3.72 -23.87 11.21
C GLU A 36 -5.20 -23.58 11.48
N TRP A 37 -5.58 -22.30 11.60
CA TRP A 37 -6.97 -21.89 11.75
C TRP A 37 -7.60 -21.44 10.43
N HIS A 38 -6.91 -21.66 9.30
CA HIS A 38 -7.38 -21.26 7.97
C HIS A 38 -7.64 -19.74 7.85
N ILE A 39 -6.80 -18.96 8.51
CA ILE A 39 -6.85 -17.50 8.45
C ILE A 39 -5.75 -17.04 7.50
N THR A 40 -6.13 -16.23 6.50
CA THR A 40 -5.17 -15.57 5.63
C THR A 40 -4.84 -14.19 6.16
N VAL A 41 -3.59 -13.76 5.96
CA VAL A 41 -3.12 -12.46 6.42
C VAL A 41 -2.40 -11.79 5.25
N ASN A 42 -2.89 -10.64 4.85
CA ASN A 42 -2.31 -9.83 3.80
C ASN A 42 -2.24 -8.38 4.26
N SER A 43 -1.37 -7.61 3.64
CA SER A 43 -1.29 -6.18 3.90
C SER A 43 -1.38 -5.39 2.61
N ILE A 44 -1.80 -4.14 2.72
CA ILE A 44 -1.88 -3.21 1.61
C ILE A 44 -0.95 -2.05 1.93
N SER A 45 -0.14 -1.67 0.95
CA SER A 45 0.76 -0.52 1.05
C SER A 45 0.25 0.59 0.14
N PRO A 46 -0.57 1.52 0.67
CA PRO A 46 -1.01 2.67 -0.10
C PRO A 46 0.14 3.64 -0.37
N GLY A 47 0.09 4.31 -1.51
CA GLY A 47 0.88 5.50 -1.75
C GLY A 47 0.13 6.73 -1.25
N TRP A 48 0.14 7.80 -2.04
CA TRP A 48 -0.59 9.01 -1.68
C TRP A 48 -2.08 8.83 -1.94
N ILE A 49 -2.84 8.77 -0.85
CA ILE A 49 -4.30 8.67 -0.87
C ILE A 49 -4.84 9.93 -0.21
N GLN A 50 -5.52 10.75 -0.99
CA GLN A 50 -6.12 11.98 -0.48
C GLN A 50 -7.49 11.68 0.10
N THR A 51 -7.68 11.99 1.38
CA THR A 51 -8.91 11.63 2.10
C THR A 51 -9.94 12.76 2.13
N HIS A 52 -9.52 13.99 1.84
CA HIS A 52 -10.41 15.16 1.82
C HIS A 52 -9.85 16.20 0.87
N ASP A 53 -10.72 17.11 0.41
CA ASP A 53 -10.34 18.24 -0.47
C ASP A 53 -9.63 17.78 -1.74
N TYR A 54 -10.11 16.68 -2.32
CA TYR A 54 -9.49 16.10 -3.51
C TYR A 54 -9.46 17.09 -4.68
N GLU A 55 -10.50 17.91 -4.80
CA GLU A 55 -10.65 18.90 -5.88
C GLU A 55 -9.62 20.02 -5.78
N GLN A 56 -9.01 20.22 -4.61
CA GLN A 56 -8.00 21.24 -4.39
C GLN A 56 -6.59 20.80 -4.74
N LEU A 57 -6.41 19.53 -5.12
CA LEU A 57 -5.11 19.01 -5.56
C LEU A 57 -4.70 19.71 -6.85
N ARG A 58 -3.39 19.97 -6.98
CA ARG A 58 -2.83 20.61 -8.17
C ARG A 58 -2.69 19.61 -9.31
N ALA A 59 -2.63 20.12 -10.53
CA ALA A 59 -2.38 19.27 -11.69
C ALA A 59 -1.06 18.48 -11.55
N GLU A 60 -0.02 19.10 -10.97
CA GLU A 60 1.27 18.46 -10.76
C GLU A 60 1.17 17.29 -9.78
N ASP A 61 0.29 17.39 -8.78
CA ASP A 61 0.09 16.31 -7.83
C ASP A 61 -0.41 15.04 -8.53
N HIS A 62 -1.34 15.24 -9.45
CA HIS A 62 -1.89 14.12 -10.23
C HIS A 62 -0.89 13.60 -11.25
N SER A 63 -0.26 14.50 -12.00
CA SER A 63 0.55 14.11 -13.16
C SER A 63 1.85 13.41 -12.80
N GLN A 64 2.34 13.58 -11.58
CA GLN A 64 3.53 12.85 -11.14
C GLN A 64 3.28 11.35 -10.96
N HIS A 65 2.02 10.94 -10.86
CA HIS A 65 1.67 9.52 -10.76
C HIS A 65 1.56 8.91 -12.16
N PRO A 66 2.21 7.77 -12.41
CA PRO A 66 2.04 7.09 -13.71
C PRO A 66 0.59 6.81 -14.08
N SER A 67 -0.27 6.54 -13.09
CA SER A 67 -1.71 6.35 -13.33
C SER A 67 -2.47 7.64 -13.59
N GLY A 68 -1.80 8.80 -13.53
CA GLY A 68 -2.39 10.09 -13.91
C GLY A 68 -3.22 10.76 -12.84
N ARG A 69 -3.24 10.25 -11.62
CA ARG A 69 -4.01 10.84 -10.53
C ARG A 69 -3.49 10.43 -9.16
N VAL A 70 -3.78 11.27 -8.17
CA VAL A 70 -3.62 10.93 -6.75
C VAL A 70 -4.70 9.91 -6.38
N GLY A 71 -4.39 8.99 -5.47
CA GLY A 71 -5.32 7.96 -5.05
C GLY A 71 -6.46 8.48 -4.18
N LYS A 72 -7.53 7.70 -4.13
CA LYS A 72 -8.71 7.94 -3.31
C LYS A 72 -8.92 6.79 -2.33
N PRO A 73 -9.62 7.02 -1.21
CA PRO A 73 -9.88 5.95 -0.25
C PRO A 73 -10.52 4.70 -0.89
N GLU A 74 -11.38 4.89 -1.89
CA GLU A 74 -12.04 3.79 -2.60
C GLU A 74 -11.04 2.85 -3.29
N ASP A 75 -9.89 3.38 -3.70
CA ASP A 75 -8.84 2.56 -4.32
C ASP A 75 -8.32 1.50 -3.35
N ILE A 76 -8.25 1.84 -2.07
CA ILE A 76 -7.83 0.93 -1.02
C ILE A 76 -8.99 0.03 -0.59
N ALA A 77 -10.18 0.61 -0.42
CA ALA A 77 -11.35 -0.14 0.03
C ALA A 77 -11.70 -1.29 -0.89
N ARG A 78 -11.60 -1.09 -2.22
CA ARG A 78 -11.87 -2.16 -3.19
C ARG A 78 -10.94 -3.35 -3.02
N MET A 79 -9.66 -3.09 -2.72
CA MET A 79 -8.71 -4.20 -2.49
C MET A 79 -8.99 -4.90 -1.17
N CYS A 80 -9.37 -4.15 -0.13
CA CYS A 80 -9.77 -4.77 1.14
C CYS A 80 -10.94 -5.73 0.92
N LEU A 81 -11.97 -5.31 0.20
CA LEU A 81 -13.12 -6.15 -0.11
C LEU A 81 -12.73 -7.37 -0.93
N PHE A 82 -11.87 -7.20 -1.91
CA PHE A 82 -11.39 -8.30 -2.74
C PHE A 82 -10.67 -9.35 -1.89
N LEU A 83 -9.77 -8.92 -1.01
CA LEU A 83 -9.00 -9.83 -0.17
C LEU A 83 -9.86 -10.54 0.87
N CYS A 84 -11.00 -9.97 1.24
CA CYS A 84 -11.92 -10.56 2.22
C CYS A 84 -12.91 -11.53 1.61
N GLN A 85 -12.94 -11.71 0.30
CA GLN A 85 -13.83 -12.68 -0.34
C GLN A 85 -13.32 -14.10 -0.10
N ASP A 86 -14.23 -15.00 0.23
CA ASP A 86 -13.89 -16.38 0.60
C ASP A 86 -13.12 -17.12 -0.50
N GLU A 87 -13.46 -16.87 -1.75
CA GLU A 87 -12.81 -17.52 -2.90
C GLU A 87 -11.37 -17.06 -3.10
N ASN A 88 -10.93 -15.99 -2.42
CA ASN A 88 -9.57 -15.46 -2.53
C ASN A 88 -8.64 -15.96 -1.41
N ASP A 89 -8.91 -17.14 -0.88
CA ASP A 89 -8.17 -17.72 0.23
C ASP A 89 -6.77 -18.24 -0.15
N PHE A 90 -6.44 -18.23 -1.44
CA PHE A 90 -5.11 -18.61 -1.90
C PHE A 90 -4.14 -17.44 -1.94
N ILE A 91 -4.61 -16.22 -1.67
CA ILE A 91 -3.77 -15.03 -1.49
C ILE A 91 -3.46 -14.93 0.00
N ASN A 92 -2.21 -15.17 0.36
CA ASN A 92 -1.83 -15.26 1.77
C ASN A 92 -0.38 -14.84 1.96
N GLY A 93 -0.12 -13.99 2.95
CA GLY A 93 1.21 -13.52 3.25
C GLY A 93 1.72 -12.44 2.31
N GLU A 94 0.86 -11.86 1.48
CA GLU A 94 1.24 -10.89 0.47
C GLU A 94 1.10 -9.45 0.97
N ASN A 95 1.94 -8.58 0.40
CA ASN A 95 1.80 -7.13 0.54
C ASN A 95 1.49 -6.55 -0.84
N ILE A 96 0.37 -5.86 -0.95
CA ILE A 96 -0.09 -5.33 -2.22
C ILE A 96 0.08 -3.82 -2.23
N THR A 97 0.90 -3.33 -3.16
CA THR A 97 1.15 -1.90 -3.32
C THR A 97 0.07 -1.28 -4.19
N ILE A 98 -0.54 -0.19 -3.71
CA ILE A 98 -1.56 0.56 -4.44
C ILE A 98 -1.14 2.03 -4.39
N ASP A 99 -0.40 2.46 -5.41
CA ASP A 99 0.26 3.76 -5.40
C ASP A 99 0.25 4.46 -6.76
N GLY A 100 -0.54 3.98 -7.70
CA GLY A 100 -0.56 4.55 -9.04
C GLY A 100 0.74 4.37 -9.82
N GLY A 101 1.60 3.45 -9.38
CA GLY A 101 2.88 3.17 -10.03
C GLY A 101 4.04 4.03 -9.55
N MET A 102 3.83 4.88 -8.54
CA MET A 102 4.86 5.84 -8.09
C MET A 102 6.18 5.18 -7.69
N THR A 103 6.12 4.06 -6.98
CA THR A 103 7.34 3.38 -6.51
C THR A 103 8.11 2.69 -7.63
N LYS A 104 7.56 2.62 -8.83
CA LYS A 104 8.21 2.00 -10.00
C LYS A 104 8.86 3.03 -10.91
N LYS A 105 8.70 4.28 -10.59
CA LYS A 105 9.16 5.39 -11.42
C LYS A 105 10.65 5.60 -11.27
N MET A 106 11.34 5.80 -12.40
CA MET A 106 12.71 6.29 -12.40
C MET A 106 12.68 7.79 -12.14
N ILE A 107 13.50 8.26 -11.20
CA ILE A 107 13.49 9.67 -10.80
C ILE A 107 14.52 10.51 -11.53
N TYR A 108 15.48 9.89 -12.21
CA TYR A 108 16.48 10.64 -12.95
C TYR A 108 15.90 11.24 -14.21
N ARG A 109 16.25 12.49 -14.47
CA ARG A 109 15.91 13.15 -15.74
C ARG A 109 17.00 12.86 -16.77
N GLU A 110 16.57 12.58 -17.96
CA GLU A 110 17.47 12.34 -19.08
C GLU A 110 17.69 13.58 -19.93
#